data_8ece22a4551d10f768596606e0ddb720
#
_entry.id   8ece22a4551d10f768596606e0ddb720
#
_cell.length_a   1.000
_cell.length_b   1.000
_cell.length_c   1.000
_cell.angle_alpha   90.00
_cell.angle_beta   90.00
_cell.angle_gamma   90.00
#
_symmetry.space_group_name_H-M   'P 1'
#
loop_
_entity.id
_entity.type
_entity.pdbx_description
1 polymer ?
#
loop_
_entity_poly.entity_id
_entity_poly.type
_entity_poly.pdbx_seq_one_letter_code
_entity_poly.pdbx_strand_id
1 'polypeptide(L)'
;MELGEQDITGKVSVNFTKERNGKKRQIIRIDTSNFSFYTTASKKDEISLYDIVALSVQPIDVSFKDYLSGTFYMPSYDRAVIKRDDSLRQRAINFISAQHENAKFSQLFSALFLGTNVFGELRDDVSNWGVAHLIAISGYHLGVISAVCFFILRLVFKPIYARYMPYRSYIFDFTIVIFLVLCFYFYMIGFIASFLRAFLMSVAGFYMICKKIKILNFYTLFGVILFSVALFPQLLFSVGFYFSCLGVFYIFVYLLYFAPKFSLLANSLLLNLYVFFAMEVAVLYFFPLISLLQLSVLALNYIFGVFYPLSFLLHLFGYGGIFDEILSKMLAFRLSSDNLHISTFIFLLYNAITLFCVKFKSLVLLPPLFGVVAFLIFLLNFS
;
A
#
# COMPACT_ATOMS: atom_id res chain seq x y z
N MET A 1 3.72 39.59 15.04
CA MET A 1 3.81 39.71 13.58
C MET A 1 2.62 38.95 13.02
N GLU A 2 1.63 39.66 12.47
CA GLU A 2 0.59 39.03 11.68
C GLU A 2 1.30 38.46 10.44
N LEU A 3 1.39 37.15 10.36
CA LEU A 3 1.85 36.45 9.15
C LEU A 3 0.77 36.71 8.10
N GLY A 4 1.03 37.62 7.17
CA GLY A 4 0.11 37.95 6.08
C GLY A 4 -0.21 36.74 5.21
N GLU A 5 -1.30 36.83 4.46
CA GLU A 5 -1.67 35.82 3.45
C GLU A 5 -0.49 35.57 2.50
N GLN A 6 -0.27 34.29 2.19
CA GLN A 6 0.78 33.88 1.26
C GLN A 6 0.16 33.13 0.07
N ASP A 7 0.54 33.54 -1.11
CA ASP A 7 0.16 32.84 -2.34
C ASP A 7 1.06 31.64 -2.56
N ILE A 8 0.44 30.49 -2.67
CA ILE A 8 1.13 29.21 -2.86
C ILE A 8 0.57 28.52 -4.10
N THR A 9 1.46 27.94 -4.88
CA THR A 9 1.09 27.05 -5.97
C THR A 9 1.45 25.61 -5.59
N GLY A 10 0.54 24.68 -5.85
CA GLY A 10 0.77 23.29 -5.56
C GLY A 10 -0.12 22.35 -6.38
N LYS A 11 0.24 21.08 -6.36
CA LYS A 11 -0.48 20.02 -7.05
C LYS A 11 -1.46 19.34 -6.10
N VAL A 12 -2.68 19.11 -6.55
CA VAL A 12 -3.72 18.40 -5.78
C VAL A 12 -3.41 16.90 -5.77
N SER A 13 -2.98 16.37 -4.64
CA SER A 13 -2.65 14.94 -4.49
C SER A 13 -3.79 14.10 -3.93
N VAL A 14 -4.74 14.73 -3.22
CA VAL A 14 -5.92 14.10 -2.64
C VAL A 14 -7.12 14.99 -2.85
N ASN A 15 -8.24 14.40 -3.25
CA ASN A 15 -9.50 15.12 -3.42
C ASN A 15 -10.66 14.19 -3.04
N PHE A 16 -11.39 14.52 -1.98
CA PHE A 16 -12.57 13.77 -1.57
C PHE A 16 -13.61 14.67 -0.88
N THR A 17 -14.85 14.22 -0.90
CA THR A 17 -15.95 14.95 -0.26
C THR A 17 -16.23 14.34 1.11
N LYS A 18 -16.26 15.16 2.15
CA LYS A 18 -16.66 14.76 3.51
C LYS A 18 -17.92 15.51 3.90
N GLU A 19 -18.89 14.79 4.44
CA GLU A 19 -20.09 15.39 5.01
C GLU A 19 -19.88 15.64 6.50
N ARG A 20 -20.11 16.88 6.92
CA ARG A 20 -20.07 17.28 8.33
C ARG A 20 -21.24 18.23 8.60
N ASN A 21 -22.09 17.89 9.58
CA ASN A 21 -23.28 18.67 9.94
C ASN A 21 -24.23 18.94 8.75
N GLY A 22 -24.48 17.94 7.91
CA GLY A 22 -25.34 18.06 6.72
C GLY A 22 -24.75 18.87 5.54
N LYS A 23 -23.51 19.38 5.68
CA LYS A 23 -22.82 20.12 4.62
C LYS A 23 -21.72 19.27 4.01
N LYS A 24 -21.82 19.04 2.69
CA LYS A 24 -20.77 18.38 1.91
C LYS A 24 -19.65 19.38 1.61
N ARG A 25 -18.45 19.13 2.16
CA ARG A 25 -17.24 19.91 1.88
C ARG A 25 -16.25 19.04 1.13
N GLN A 26 -15.62 19.62 0.11
CA GLN A 26 -14.53 19.00 -0.61
C GLN A 26 -13.23 19.25 0.18
N ILE A 27 -12.52 18.19 0.52
CA ILE A 27 -11.22 18.25 1.18
C ILE A 27 -10.17 17.92 0.13
N ILE A 28 -9.19 18.79 -0.02
CA ILE A 28 -8.07 18.60 -0.92
C ILE A 28 -6.76 18.64 -0.15
N ARG A 29 -5.81 17.82 -0.58
CA ARG A 29 -4.42 17.89 -0.14
C ARG A 29 -3.62 18.52 -1.26
N ILE A 30 -2.86 19.54 -0.90
CA ILE A 30 -1.98 20.26 -1.79
C ILE A 30 -0.54 19.86 -1.48
N ASP A 31 0.17 19.39 -2.48
CA ASP A 31 1.60 19.14 -2.41
C ASP A 31 2.34 20.28 -3.11
N THR A 32 3.14 21.01 -2.34
CA THR A 32 4.05 22.05 -2.82
C THR A 32 5.46 21.47 -2.99
N SER A 33 6.43 22.25 -3.44
CA SER A 33 7.83 21.81 -3.53
C SER A 33 8.45 21.43 -2.18
N ASN A 34 7.96 22.03 -1.08
CA ASN A 34 8.63 21.95 0.23
C ASN A 34 7.80 21.22 1.28
N PHE A 35 6.48 21.22 1.18
CA PHE A 35 5.57 20.62 2.17
C PHE A 35 4.22 20.28 1.54
N SER A 36 3.42 19.50 2.28
CA SER A 36 2.05 19.14 1.91
C SER A 36 1.09 19.49 3.04
N PHE A 37 -0.11 19.92 2.69
CA PHE A 37 -1.14 20.28 3.68
C PHE A 37 -2.55 19.97 3.16
N TYR A 38 -3.49 19.86 4.08
CA TYR A 38 -4.90 19.71 3.77
C TYR A 38 -5.60 21.07 3.82
N THR A 39 -6.55 21.27 2.91
CA THR A 39 -7.45 22.43 2.93
C THR A 39 -8.83 22.04 2.43
N THR A 40 -9.81 22.92 2.61
CA THR A 40 -11.17 22.71 2.09
C THR A 40 -11.36 23.52 0.83
N ALA A 41 -12.00 22.91 -0.18
CA ALA A 41 -12.41 23.57 -1.42
C ALA A 41 -13.93 23.62 -1.53
N SER A 42 -14.45 24.54 -2.33
CA SER A 42 -15.86 24.58 -2.71
C SER A 42 -16.08 23.69 -3.94
N LYS A 43 -17.26 23.07 -4.04
CA LYS A 43 -17.66 22.38 -5.29
C LYS A 43 -17.63 23.29 -6.53
N LYS A 44 -17.77 24.61 -6.32
CA LYS A 44 -17.75 25.60 -7.40
C LYS A 44 -16.35 25.79 -8.00
N ASP A 45 -15.30 25.39 -7.29
CA ASP A 45 -13.92 25.60 -7.71
C ASP A 45 -13.49 24.58 -8.79
N GLU A 46 -14.33 23.57 -9.10
CA GLU A 46 -14.10 22.52 -10.13
C GLU A 46 -12.68 21.92 -10.11
N ILE A 47 -12.09 21.82 -8.91
CA ILE A 47 -10.74 21.31 -8.72
C ILE A 47 -10.77 19.78 -8.86
N SER A 48 -9.97 19.27 -9.77
CA SER A 48 -9.77 17.84 -9.99
C SER A 48 -8.50 17.31 -9.34
N LEU A 49 -8.42 16.00 -9.21
CA LEU A 49 -7.21 15.35 -8.71
C LEU A 49 -6.04 15.62 -9.68
N TYR A 50 -4.89 15.97 -9.13
CA TYR A 50 -3.64 16.30 -9.81
C TYR A 50 -3.60 17.66 -10.55
N ASP A 51 -4.66 18.46 -10.51
CA ASP A 51 -4.61 19.84 -11.02
C ASP A 51 -3.55 20.65 -10.26
N ILE A 52 -2.92 21.60 -10.96
CA ILE A 52 -2.06 22.60 -10.35
C ILE A 52 -2.94 23.81 -10.02
N VAL A 53 -2.99 24.14 -8.74
CA VAL A 53 -3.83 25.22 -8.23
C VAL A 53 -2.96 26.30 -7.59
N ALA A 54 -3.34 27.57 -7.81
CA ALA A 54 -2.90 28.69 -7.00
C ALA A 54 -3.94 28.93 -5.91
N LEU A 55 -3.49 29.22 -4.72
CA LEU A 55 -4.34 29.51 -3.58
C LEU A 55 -3.62 30.42 -2.58
N SER A 56 -4.37 31.31 -1.96
CA SER A 56 -3.89 32.10 -0.85
C SER A 56 -4.14 31.35 0.44
N VAL A 57 -3.10 31.18 1.27
CA VAL A 57 -3.18 30.45 2.54
C VAL A 57 -2.93 31.36 3.72
N GLN A 58 -3.59 31.08 4.82
CA GLN A 58 -3.29 31.69 6.09
C GLN A 58 -2.32 30.79 6.87
N PRO A 59 -1.08 31.25 7.12
CA PRO A 59 -0.09 30.47 7.87
C PRO A 59 -0.58 30.18 9.29
N ILE A 60 -0.25 28.97 9.76
CA ILE A 60 -0.54 28.52 11.13
C ILE A 60 0.71 27.93 11.76
N ASP A 61 0.78 27.91 13.09
CA ASP A 61 1.83 27.20 13.80
C ASP A 61 1.69 25.70 13.60
N VAL A 62 2.73 25.07 13.06
CA VAL A 62 2.75 23.63 12.71
C VAL A 62 3.87 22.96 13.48
N SER A 63 3.58 21.81 14.12
CA SER A 63 4.61 21.00 14.76
C SER A 63 5.56 20.41 13.70
N PHE A 64 6.84 20.20 14.06
CA PHE A 64 7.81 19.59 13.17
C PHE A 64 7.35 18.19 12.67
N LYS A 65 6.68 17.44 13.52
CA LYS A 65 6.06 16.14 13.16
C LYS A 65 5.00 16.29 12.09
N ASP A 66 4.08 17.27 12.27
CA ASP A 66 2.97 17.48 11.31
C ASP A 66 3.50 18.03 9.99
N TYR A 67 4.51 18.88 10.02
CA TYR A 67 5.22 19.36 8.83
C TYR A 67 5.83 18.20 8.03
N LEU A 68 6.58 17.29 8.68
CA LEU A 68 7.19 16.14 8.01
C LEU A 68 6.16 15.13 7.50
N SER A 69 5.06 14.93 8.21
CA SER A 69 4.00 14.00 7.81
C SER A 69 3.07 14.56 6.73
N GLY A 70 3.06 15.90 6.54
CA GLY A 70 2.15 16.59 5.61
C GLY A 70 0.68 16.39 5.95
N THR A 71 0.35 16.27 7.25
CA THR A 71 -1.02 15.99 7.74
C THR A 71 -1.73 17.19 8.35
N PHE A 72 -1.10 18.36 8.38
CA PHE A 72 -1.68 19.57 8.94
C PHE A 72 -2.68 20.23 7.97
N TYR A 73 -3.58 21.01 8.53
CA TYR A 73 -4.60 21.74 7.80
C TYR A 73 -4.27 23.22 7.77
N MET A 74 -4.32 23.86 6.58
CA MET A 74 -4.26 25.31 6.44
C MET A 74 -5.53 25.83 5.75
N PRO A 75 -6.17 26.87 6.29
CA PRO A 75 -7.24 27.57 5.61
C PRO A 75 -6.73 28.17 4.28
N SER A 76 -7.50 28.04 3.21
CA SER A 76 -7.13 28.62 1.91
C SER A 76 -8.31 29.35 1.29
N TYR A 77 -7.99 30.40 0.55
CA TYR A 77 -8.90 31.31 -0.13
C TYR A 77 -8.46 31.48 -1.59
N ASP A 78 -9.23 32.16 -2.40
CA ASP A 78 -8.91 32.60 -3.78
C ASP A 78 -8.24 31.53 -4.63
N ARG A 79 -8.91 30.38 -4.73
CA ARG A 79 -8.41 29.19 -5.42
C ARG A 79 -8.65 29.33 -6.90
N ALA A 80 -7.60 29.17 -7.70
CA ALA A 80 -7.65 29.15 -9.14
C ALA A 80 -6.91 27.92 -9.68
N VAL A 81 -7.52 27.23 -10.63
CA VAL A 81 -6.82 26.15 -11.37
C VAL A 81 -5.94 26.80 -12.43
N ILE A 82 -4.62 26.69 -12.25
CA ILE A 82 -3.64 27.22 -13.21
C ILE A 82 -3.50 26.28 -14.40
N LYS A 83 -3.43 24.97 -14.11
CA LYS A 83 -3.17 23.96 -15.14
C LYS A 83 -3.84 22.65 -14.75
N ARG A 84 -4.62 22.08 -15.67
CA ARG A 84 -5.13 20.71 -15.56
C ARG A 84 -3.99 19.71 -15.84
N ASP A 85 -3.93 18.65 -15.05
CA ASP A 85 -2.91 17.61 -15.25
C ASP A 85 -3.25 16.77 -16.48
N ASP A 86 -2.41 16.79 -17.50
CA ASP A 86 -2.47 15.93 -18.69
C ASP A 86 -1.31 14.91 -18.69
N SER A 87 -0.83 14.53 -17.52
CA SER A 87 0.23 13.53 -17.39
C SER A 87 -0.22 12.15 -17.88
N LEU A 88 0.75 11.30 -18.24
CA LEU A 88 0.48 9.90 -18.59
C LEU A 88 -0.32 9.18 -17.50
N ARG A 89 -0.05 9.50 -16.22
CA ARG A 89 -0.81 8.97 -15.09
C ARG A 89 -2.29 9.36 -15.15
N GLN A 90 -2.59 10.65 -15.39
CA GLN A 90 -3.98 11.12 -15.48
C GLN A 90 -4.72 10.52 -16.67
N ARG A 91 -4.05 10.37 -17.81
CA ARG A 91 -4.62 9.68 -18.98
C ARG A 91 -4.94 8.22 -18.66
N ALA A 92 -4.04 7.53 -17.92
CA ALA A 92 -4.30 6.16 -17.48
C ALA A 92 -5.49 6.08 -16.50
N ILE A 93 -5.61 7.02 -15.55
CA ILE A 93 -6.78 7.09 -14.64
C ILE A 93 -8.06 7.30 -15.43
N ASN A 94 -8.06 8.23 -16.38
CA ASN A 94 -9.24 8.51 -17.22
C ASN A 94 -9.60 7.28 -18.07
N PHE A 95 -8.60 6.58 -18.61
CA PHE A 95 -8.80 5.35 -19.38
C PHE A 95 -9.43 4.24 -18.55
N ILE A 96 -8.97 4.04 -17.30
CA ILE A 96 -9.56 3.10 -16.35
C ILE A 96 -10.99 3.54 -16.03
N SER A 97 -11.19 4.80 -15.67
CA SER A 97 -12.48 5.33 -15.25
C SER A 97 -13.57 5.22 -16.32
N ALA A 98 -13.19 5.35 -17.58
CA ALA A 98 -14.14 5.24 -18.72
C ALA A 98 -14.68 3.81 -18.93
N GLN A 99 -14.10 2.79 -18.29
CA GLN A 99 -14.51 1.39 -18.39
C GLN A 99 -15.51 0.96 -17.32
N HIS A 100 -15.82 1.83 -16.36
CA HIS A 100 -16.71 1.53 -15.24
C HIS A 100 -17.87 2.52 -15.19
N GLU A 101 -19.07 2.01 -15.07
CA GLU A 101 -20.28 2.84 -14.88
C GLU A 101 -20.33 3.44 -13.47
N ASN A 102 -19.85 2.70 -12.46
CA ASN A 102 -19.88 3.12 -11.08
C ASN A 102 -18.54 3.73 -10.66
N ALA A 103 -18.56 4.97 -10.17
CA ALA A 103 -17.39 5.69 -9.65
C ALA A 103 -16.64 4.93 -8.55
N LYS A 104 -17.31 4.03 -7.80
CA LYS A 104 -16.72 3.18 -6.78
C LYS A 104 -15.71 2.20 -7.38
N PHE A 105 -16.02 1.56 -8.51
CA PHE A 105 -15.08 0.63 -9.16
C PHE A 105 -13.98 1.36 -9.93
N SER A 106 -14.32 2.49 -10.57
CA SER A 106 -13.30 3.39 -11.13
C SER A 106 -12.25 3.77 -10.07
N GLN A 107 -12.68 4.11 -8.83
CA GLN A 107 -11.79 4.41 -7.73
C GLN A 107 -10.99 3.18 -7.27
N LEU A 108 -11.64 2.00 -7.18
CA LEU A 108 -11.01 0.74 -6.78
C LEU A 108 -9.85 0.38 -7.73
N PHE A 109 -10.10 0.34 -9.04
CA PHE A 109 -9.09 -0.06 -10.01
C PHE A 109 -8.02 1.02 -10.22
N SER A 110 -8.37 2.30 -10.11
CA SER A 110 -7.36 3.38 -10.09
C SER A 110 -6.45 3.28 -8.86
N ALA A 111 -6.99 2.92 -7.70
CA ALA A 111 -6.18 2.66 -6.51
C ALA A 111 -5.29 1.43 -6.70
N LEU A 112 -5.84 0.34 -7.25
CA LEU A 112 -5.17 -0.92 -7.47
C LEU A 112 -3.99 -0.84 -8.44
N PHE A 113 -4.14 -0.08 -9.54
CA PHE A 113 -3.11 -0.03 -10.59
C PHE A 113 -2.21 1.21 -10.50
N LEU A 114 -2.74 2.35 -10.03
CA LEU A 114 -2.03 3.63 -10.03
C LEU A 114 -1.83 4.22 -8.64
N GLY A 115 -2.27 3.50 -7.59
CA GLY A 115 -2.05 3.90 -6.20
C GLY A 115 -2.77 5.19 -5.80
N THR A 116 -3.93 5.44 -6.37
CA THR A 116 -4.78 6.54 -5.93
C THR A 116 -5.38 6.24 -4.55
N ASN A 117 -5.75 7.28 -3.82
CA ASN A 117 -6.34 7.09 -2.50
C ASN A 117 -7.79 6.60 -2.59
N VAL A 118 -8.17 5.74 -1.62
CA VAL A 118 -9.52 5.21 -1.48
C VAL A 118 -10.27 5.99 -0.41
N PHE A 119 -11.50 6.43 -0.70
CA PHE A 119 -12.30 7.28 0.18
C PHE A 119 -13.76 6.82 0.26
N GLY A 120 -14.47 7.36 1.27
CA GLY A 120 -15.90 7.16 1.43
C GLY A 120 -16.29 5.69 1.60
N GLU A 121 -17.42 5.31 1.00
CA GLU A 121 -18.02 3.97 1.13
C GLU A 121 -17.05 2.84 0.75
N LEU A 122 -16.25 3.03 -0.32
CA LEU A 122 -15.26 2.02 -0.73
C LEU A 122 -14.22 1.75 0.36
N ARG A 123 -13.78 2.81 1.08
CA ARG A 123 -12.83 2.65 2.18
C ARG A 123 -13.42 1.82 3.32
N ASP A 124 -14.69 2.06 3.66
CA ASP A 124 -15.37 1.34 4.72
C ASP A 124 -15.56 -0.14 4.35
N ASP A 125 -15.97 -0.42 3.11
CA ASP A 125 -16.12 -1.79 2.62
C ASP A 125 -14.79 -2.54 2.60
N VAL A 126 -13.74 -1.92 2.09
CA VAL A 126 -12.38 -2.47 2.04
C VAL A 126 -11.84 -2.76 3.44
N SER A 127 -12.15 -1.90 4.41
CA SER A 127 -11.75 -2.09 5.81
C SER A 127 -12.52 -3.24 6.46
N ASN A 128 -13.83 -3.35 6.22
CA ASN A 128 -14.66 -4.45 6.72
C ASN A 128 -14.17 -5.82 6.21
N TRP A 129 -13.78 -5.90 4.95
CA TRP A 129 -13.21 -7.11 4.35
C TRP A 129 -11.74 -7.35 4.71
N GLY A 130 -11.05 -6.37 5.33
CA GLY A 130 -9.61 -6.44 5.66
C GLY A 130 -8.68 -6.44 4.45
N VAL A 131 -9.20 -6.17 3.24
CA VAL A 131 -8.44 -6.24 1.98
C VAL A 131 -7.67 -4.95 1.64
N ALA A 132 -7.61 -3.98 2.56
CA ALA A 132 -6.92 -2.71 2.34
C ALA A 132 -5.46 -2.89 1.88
N HIS A 133 -4.77 -3.90 2.40
CA HIS A 133 -3.38 -4.22 2.04
C HIS A 133 -3.23 -4.84 0.63
N LEU A 134 -4.31 -5.43 0.06
CA LEU A 134 -4.34 -5.94 -1.31
C LEU A 134 -4.58 -4.81 -2.32
N ILE A 135 -5.35 -3.79 -1.95
CA ILE A 135 -5.61 -2.64 -2.82
C ILE A 135 -4.45 -1.64 -2.77
N ALA A 136 -3.88 -1.44 -1.58
CA ALA A 136 -2.70 -0.58 -1.44
C ALA A 136 -1.50 -1.19 -2.16
N ILE A 137 -0.88 -0.42 -3.07
CA ILE A 137 0.31 -0.87 -3.79
C ILE A 137 1.42 -1.24 -2.81
N SER A 138 1.92 -2.47 -2.92
CA SER A 138 2.84 -3.08 -1.97
C SER A 138 3.93 -3.91 -2.65
N GLY A 139 4.80 -4.53 -1.85
CA GLY A 139 5.79 -5.50 -2.34
C GLY A 139 5.18 -6.71 -3.05
N TYR A 140 3.93 -7.05 -2.75
CA TYR A 140 3.22 -8.11 -3.46
C TYR A 140 2.98 -7.75 -4.93
N HIS A 141 2.52 -6.53 -5.22
CA HIS A 141 2.35 -6.02 -6.58
C HIS A 141 3.68 -6.03 -7.36
N LEU A 142 4.77 -5.57 -6.72
CA LEU A 142 6.11 -5.63 -7.29
C LEU A 142 6.49 -7.08 -7.64
N GLY A 143 6.22 -8.02 -6.74
CA GLY A 143 6.48 -9.45 -6.96
C GLY A 143 5.69 -10.01 -8.15
N VAL A 144 4.40 -9.71 -8.25
CA VAL A 144 3.53 -10.16 -9.35
C VAL A 144 3.98 -9.56 -10.67
N ILE A 145 4.22 -8.24 -10.73
CA ILE A 145 4.72 -7.56 -11.94
C ILE A 145 6.04 -8.19 -12.38
N SER A 146 6.98 -8.40 -11.45
CA SER A 146 8.27 -9.03 -11.75
C SER A 146 8.11 -10.45 -12.28
N ALA A 147 7.23 -11.26 -11.68
CA ALA A 147 6.98 -12.63 -12.10
C ALA A 147 6.36 -12.69 -13.50
N VAL A 148 5.37 -11.85 -13.79
CA VAL A 148 4.71 -11.77 -15.10
C VAL A 148 5.72 -11.30 -16.16
N CYS A 149 6.47 -10.23 -15.89
CA CYS A 149 7.51 -9.75 -16.81
C CYS A 149 8.59 -10.82 -17.06
N PHE A 150 9.05 -11.49 -16.01
CA PHE A 150 10.04 -12.57 -16.15
C PHE A 150 9.52 -13.74 -16.98
N PHE A 151 8.25 -14.12 -16.75
CA PHE A 151 7.61 -15.19 -17.52
C PHE A 151 7.51 -14.83 -19.01
N ILE A 152 7.06 -13.63 -19.35
CA ILE A 152 6.95 -13.14 -20.72
C ILE A 152 8.34 -13.08 -21.38
N LEU A 153 9.32 -12.46 -20.72
CA LEU A 153 10.69 -12.39 -21.24
C LEU A 153 11.30 -13.77 -21.46
N ARG A 154 11.06 -14.70 -20.52
CA ARG A 154 11.52 -16.08 -20.64
C ARG A 154 10.88 -16.80 -21.82
N LEU A 155 9.57 -16.64 -22.01
CA LEU A 155 8.85 -17.29 -23.09
C LEU A 155 9.37 -16.83 -24.46
N VAL A 156 9.57 -15.52 -24.63
CA VAL A 156 9.95 -14.91 -25.92
C VAL A 156 11.45 -15.03 -26.18
N PHE A 157 12.28 -14.69 -25.19
CA PHE A 157 13.72 -14.48 -25.41
C PHE A 157 14.61 -15.65 -25.01
N LYS A 158 14.18 -16.58 -24.15
CA LYS A 158 15.00 -17.72 -23.75
C LYS A 158 15.50 -18.57 -24.96
N PRO A 159 14.66 -18.90 -25.97
CA PRO A 159 15.15 -19.64 -27.16
C PRO A 159 16.17 -18.84 -27.96
N ILE A 160 16.04 -17.53 -28.04
CA ILE A 160 16.99 -16.63 -28.70
C ILE A 160 18.34 -16.65 -27.98
N TYR A 161 18.32 -16.54 -26.62
CA TYR A 161 19.54 -16.63 -25.80
C TYR A 161 20.24 -17.97 -25.97
N ALA A 162 19.50 -19.08 -25.97
CA ALA A 162 20.06 -20.41 -26.13
C ALA A 162 20.78 -20.57 -27.49
N ARG A 163 20.29 -19.88 -28.52
CA ARG A 163 20.84 -19.99 -29.88
C ARG A 163 22.01 -19.03 -30.15
N TYR A 164 21.88 -17.77 -29.70
CA TYR A 164 22.81 -16.70 -30.10
C TYR A 164 23.76 -16.25 -28.97
N MET A 165 23.40 -16.48 -27.71
CA MET A 165 24.15 -15.99 -26.54
C MET A 165 24.28 -17.07 -25.42
N PRO A 166 24.81 -18.28 -25.73
CA PRO A 166 24.79 -19.42 -24.79
C PRO A 166 25.62 -19.18 -23.53
N TYR A 167 26.62 -18.29 -23.58
CA TYR A 167 27.49 -17.96 -22.44
C TYR A 167 26.97 -16.82 -21.56
N ARG A 168 25.88 -16.13 -21.95
CA ARG A 168 25.32 -15.01 -21.22
C ARG A 168 24.13 -15.44 -20.35
N SER A 169 24.11 -14.97 -19.10
CA SER A 169 23.01 -15.28 -18.18
C SER A 169 21.76 -14.46 -18.53
N TYR A 170 20.77 -15.08 -19.15
CA TYR A 170 19.48 -14.45 -19.42
C TYR A 170 18.76 -13.99 -18.15
N ILE A 171 18.99 -14.67 -17.00
CA ILE A 171 18.38 -14.28 -15.72
C ILE A 171 18.86 -12.89 -15.29
N PHE A 172 20.16 -12.62 -15.43
CA PHE A 172 20.75 -11.32 -15.09
C PHE A 172 20.16 -10.21 -15.98
N ASP A 173 20.13 -10.42 -17.28
CA ASP A 173 19.66 -9.43 -18.25
C ASP A 173 18.16 -9.16 -18.08
N PHE A 174 17.35 -10.22 -17.88
CA PHE A 174 15.91 -10.06 -17.64
C PHE A 174 15.65 -9.31 -16.34
N THR A 175 16.44 -9.54 -15.31
CA THR A 175 16.29 -8.80 -14.03
C THR A 175 16.57 -7.31 -14.23
N ILE A 176 17.56 -6.94 -15.04
CA ILE A 176 17.82 -5.52 -15.37
C ILE A 176 16.61 -4.90 -16.08
N VAL A 177 16.07 -5.60 -17.11
CA VAL A 177 14.89 -5.12 -17.83
C VAL A 177 13.70 -4.97 -16.87
N ILE A 178 13.47 -5.92 -15.96
CA ILE A 178 12.42 -5.85 -14.95
C ILE A 178 12.61 -4.63 -14.05
N PHE A 179 13.82 -4.35 -13.59
CA PHE A 179 14.08 -3.14 -12.79
C PHE A 179 13.78 -1.85 -13.55
N LEU A 180 14.05 -1.78 -14.84
CA LEU A 180 13.66 -0.61 -15.65
C LEU A 180 12.13 -0.47 -15.74
N VAL A 181 11.41 -1.57 -15.94
CA VAL A 181 9.93 -1.58 -15.91
C VAL A 181 9.40 -1.13 -14.55
N LEU A 182 9.99 -1.64 -13.46
CA LEU A 182 9.61 -1.26 -12.09
C LEU A 182 9.92 0.22 -11.79
N CYS A 183 11.03 0.77 -12.28
CA CYS A 183 11.35 2.21 -12.18
C CYS A 183 10.29 3.05 -12.91
N PHE A 184 9.92 2.66 -14.13
CA PHE A 184 8.86 3.34 -14.88
C PHE A 184 7.53 3.27 -14.15
N TYR A 185 7.16 2.10 -13.64
CA TYR A 185 5.93 1.92 -12.85
C TYR A 185 5.98 2.76 -11.57
N PHE A 186 7.11 2.81 -10.87
CA PHE A 186 7.31 3.65 -9.68
C PHE A 186 7.07 5.14 -9.95
N TYR A 187 7.56 5.61 -11.10
CA TYR A 187 7.26 6.97 -11.57
C TYR A 187 5.75 7.16 -11.82
N MET A 188 5.10 6.20 -12.48
CA MET A 188 3.67 6.26 -12.79
C MET A 188 2.78 6.28 -11.54
N ILE A 189 3.12 5.54 -10.49
CA ILE A 189 2.33 5.52 -9.25
C ILE A 189 2.59 6.72 -8.31
N GLY A 190 3.54 7.61 -8.63
CA GLY A 190 3.82 8.83 -7.87
C GLY A 190 4.62 8.61 -6.59
N PHE A 191 5.64 7.74 -6.64
CA PHE A 191 6.62 7.54 -5.56
C PHE A 191 6.04 7.06 -4.22
N ILE A 192 5.14 6.08 -4.25
CA ILE A 192 4.52 5.53 -3.04
C ILE A 192 5.58 4.87 -2.14
N ALA A 193 5.59 5.23 -0.85
CA ALA A 193 6.60 4.82 0.12
C ALA A 193 6.68 3.28 0.33
N SER A 194 5.54 2.57 0.31
CA SER A 194 5.51 1.10 0.44
C SER A 194 6.14 0.39 -0.75
N PHE A 195 5.93 0.91 -1.96
CA PHE A 195 6.56 0.39 -3.17
C PHE A 195 8.06 0.71 -3.20
N LEU A 196 8.46 1.94 -2.84
CA LEU A 196 9.87 2.34 -2.75
C LEU A 196 10.67 1.37 -1.87
N ARG A 197 10.16 1.05 -0.68
CA ARG A 197 10.81 0.11 0.21
C ARG A 197 10.94 -1.28 -0.44
N ALA A 198 9.88 -1.81 -1.03
CA ALA A 198 9.91 -3.10 -1.68
C ALA A 198 10.87 -3.11 -2.88
N PHE A 199 10.95 -2.02 -3.62
CA PHE A 199 11.88 -1.82 -4.71
C PHE A 199 13.33 -1.81 -4.22
N LEU A 200 13.65 -1.04 -3.18
CA LEU A 200 14.99 -1.02 -2.56
C LEU A 200 15.38 -2.39 -2.02
N MET A 201 14.46 -3.12 -1.37
CA MET A 201 14.71 -4.49 -0.92
C MET A 201 14.97 -5.44 -2.09
N SER A 202 14.26 -5.31 -3.20
CA SER A 202 14.47 -6.16 -4.37
C SER A 202 15.83 -5.90 -5.06
N VAL A 203 16.23 -4.63 -5.14
CA VAL A 203 17.57 -4.24 -5.65
C VAL A 203 18.68 -4.77 -4.74
N ALA A 204 18.52 -4.58 -3.42
CA ALA A 204 19.48 -5.10 -2.44
C ALA A 204 19.55 -6.63 -2.48
N GLY A 205 18.40 -7.31 -2.57
CA GLY A 205 18.31 -8.77 -2.72
C GLY A 205 19.01 -9.26 -4.00
N PHE A 206 18.79 -8.60 -5.12
CA PHE A 206 19.48 -8.93 -6.37
C PHE A 206 21.00 -8.74 -6.26
N TYR A 207 21.45 -7.63 -5.69
CA TYR A 207 22.88 -7.39 -5.43
C TYR A 207 23.49 -8.50 -4.55
N MET A 208 22.80 -8.91 -3.49
CA MET A 208 23.22 -9.99 -2.60
C MET A 208 23.30 -11.33 -3.32
N ILE A 209 22.32 -11.66 -4.20
CA ILE A 209 22.37 -12.87 -5.04
C ILE A 209 23.62 -12.85 -5.91
N CYS A 210 23.91 -11.74 -6.58
CA CYS A 210 25.10 -11.59 -7.42
C CYS A 210 26.39 -11.77 -6.64
N LYS A 211 26.41 -11.36 -5.36
CA LYS A 211 27.57 -11.51 -4.44
C LYS A 211 27.55 -12.83 -3.66
N LYS A 212 26.58 -13.72 -3.90
CA LYS A 212 26.39 -14.99 -3.15
C LYS A 212 26.22 -14.81 -1.64
N ILE A 213 25.65 -13.68 -1.23
CA ILE A 213 25.34 -13.37 0.19
C ILE A 213 23.96 -13.92 0.52
N LYS A 214 23.79 -14.48 1.71
CA LYS A 214 22.47 -14.95 2.20
C LYS A 214 21.51 -13.77 2.38
N ILE A 215 20.38 -13.80 1.64
CA ILE A 215 19.36 -12.74 1.71
C ILE A 215 18.55 -12.83 2.99
N LEU A 216 18.19 -14.04 3.42
CA LEU A 216 17.33 -14.29 4.56
C LEU A 216 18.12 -14.08 5.87
N ASN A 217 18.32 -12.81 6.23
CA ASN A 217 19.03 -12.41 7.43
C ASN A 217 18.42 -11.11 8.00
N PHE A 218 18.22 -11.05 9.31
CA PHE A 218 17.70 -9.85 9.98
C PHE A 218 18.62 -8.64 9.82
N TYR A 219 19.94 -8.84 9.73
CA TYR A 219 20.89 -7.72 9.49
C TYR A 219 20.64 -7.07 8.13
N THR A 220 20.28 -7.84 7.10
CA THR A 220 19.95 -7.29 5.79
C THR A 220 18.65 -6.52 5.81
N LEU A 221 17.62 -7.02 6.51
CA LEU A 221 16.36 -6.33 6.69
C LEU A 221 16.56 -4.99 7.42
N PHE A 222 17.25 -5.00 8.56
CA PHE A 222 17.55 -3.76 9.30
C PHE A 222 18.41 -2.79 8.49
N GLY A 223 19.40 -3.29 7.76
CA GLY A 223 20.23 -2.47 6.87
C GLY A 223 19.41 -1.75 5.81
N VAL A 224 18.45 -2.43 5.15
CA VAL A 224 17.56 -1.82 4.16
C VAL A 224 16.60 -0.82 4.82
N ILE A 225 16.08 -1.10 6.01
CA ILE A 225 15.22 -0.17 6.76
C ILE A 225 16.00 1.11 7.08
N LEU A 226 17.21 0.99 7.66
CA LEU A 226 18.05 2.15 7.98
C LEU A 226 18.43 2.95 6.75
N PHE A 227 18.81 2.28 5.66
CA PHE A 227 19.12 2.94 4.39
C PHE A 227 17.91 3.69 3.82
N SER A 228 16.72 3.08 3.87
CA SER A 228 15.49 3.71 3.39
C SER A 228 15.14 4.97 4.19
N VAL A 229 15.28 4.90 5.53
CA VAL A 229 15.05 6.04 6.42
C VAL A 229 16.11 7.14 6.25
N ALA A 230 17.37 6.76 6.03
CA ALA A 230 18.45 7.73 5.77
C ALA A 230 18.22 8.52 4.48
N LEU A 231 17.69 7.86 3.42
CA LEU A 231 17.34 8.53 2.17
C LEU A 231 16.05 9.36 2.29
N PHE A 232 15.06 8.87 3.04
CA PHE A 232 13.73 9.46 3.17
C PHE A 232 13.27 9.47 4.64
N PRO A 233 13.71 10.45 5.46
CA PRO A 233 13.38 10.50 6.89
C PRO A 233 11.87 10.52 7.20
N GLN A 234 11.06 10.99 6.25
CA GLN A 234 9.60 11.03 6.33
C GLN A 234 8.98 9.62 6.53
N LEU A 235 9.68 8.55 6.10
CA LEU A 235 9.21 7.19 6.25
C LEU A 235 9.03 6.76 7.71
N LEU A 236 9.78 7.34 8.65
CA LEU A 236 9.63 7.08 10.09
C LEU A 236 8.21 7.36 10.61
N PHE A 237 7.52 8.32 10.00
CA PHE A 237 6.17 8.73 10.40
C PHE A 237 5.07 8.03 9.57
N SER A 238 5.45 7.17 8.63
CA SER A 238 4.52 6.46 7.75
C SER A 238 4.04 5.15 8.38
N VAL A 239 2.75 5.09 8.72
CA VAL A 239 2.10 3.84 9.20
C VAL A 239 2.22 2.73 8.17
N GLY A 240 2.08 3.05 6.88
CA GLY A 240 2.26 2.09 5.79
C GLY A 240 3.67 1.51 5.71
N PHE A 241 4.70 2.34 5.97
CA PHE A 241 6.08 1.87 6.07
C PHE A 241 6.28 0.93 7.26
N TYR A 242 5.74 1.28 8.43
CA TYR A 242 5.78 0.44 9.63
C TYR A 242 5.15 -0.94 9.36
N PHE A 243 3.91 -1.00 8.84
CA PHE A 243 3.27 -2.27 8.50
C PHE A 243 4.07 -3.09 7.51
N SER A 244 4.65 -2.43 6.54
CA SER A 244 5.42 -3.10 5.51
C SER A 244 6.72 -3.71 6.06
N CYS A 245 7.42 -3.02 6.98
CA CYS A 245 8.59 -3.55 7.66
C CYS A 245 8.23 -4.70 8.59
N LEU A 246 7.15 -4.55 9.35
CA LEU A 246 6.64 -5.55 10.28
C LEU A 246 6.21 -6.84 9.55
N GLY A 247 5.49 -6.71 8.43
CA GLY A 247 5.07 -7.86 7.63
C GLY A 247 6.26 -8.66 7.09
N VAL A 248 7.28 -7.98 6.53
CA VAL A 248 8.49 -8.66 6.06
C VAL A 248 9.27 -9.28 7.22
N PHE A 249 9.30 -8.63 8.38
CA PHE A 249 9.90 -9.18 9.58
C PHE A 249 9.24 -10.51 9.97
N TYR A 250 7.92 -10.60 10.00
CA TYR A 250 7.20 -11.84 10.30
C TYR A 250 7.39 -12.92 9.23
N ILE A 251 7.48 -12.54 7.95
CA ILE A 251 7.85 -13.48 6.90
C ILE A 251 9.24 -14.07 7.19
N PHE A 252 10.22 -13.26 7.56
CA PHE A 252 11.57 -13.74 7.89
C PHE A 252 11.58 -14.64 9.12
N VAL A 253 10.85 -14.26 10.18
CA VAL A 253 10.69 -15.08 11.38
C VAL A 253 10.11 -16.45 11.02
N TYR A 254 9.03 -16.47 10.24
CA TYR A 254 8.41 -17.71 9.81
C TYR A 254 9.35 -18.59 8.98
N LEU A 255 9.98 -18.01 7.97
CA LEU A 255 10.88 -18.73 7.07
C LEU A 255 12.10 -19.31 7.79
N LEU A 256 12.64 -18.61 8.79
CA LEU A 256 13.79 -19.09 9.56
C LEU A 256 13.45 -20.21 10.54
N TYR A 257 12.29 -20.11 11.20
CA TYR A 257 11.98 -21.03 12.32
C TYR A 257 11.04 -22.18 11.95
N PHE A 258 10.16 -22.02 10.94
CA PHE A 258 9.12 -22.98 10.60
C PHE A 258 9.27 -23.59 9.21
N ALA A 259 9.67 -22.82 8.18
CA ALA A 259 9.67 -23.28 6.80
C ALA A 259 10.45 -24.61 6.55
N PRO A 260 11.60 -24.88 7.22
CA PRO A 260 12.33 -26.13 7.01
C PRO A 260 11.58 -27.40 7.42
N LYS A 261 10.45 -27.26 8.15
CA LYS A 261 9.72 -28.40 8.74
C LYS A 261 8.54 -28.87 7.93
N PHE A 262 8.07 -28.08 6.94
CA PHE A 262 6.81 -28.32 6.26
C PHE A 262 6.99 -28.36 4.74
N SER A 263 6.04 -29.01 4.05
CA SER A 263 5.98 -29.00 2.59
C SER A 263 5.71 -27.60 2.03
N LEU A 264 5.95 -27.36 0.74
CA LEU A 264 5.76 -26.06 0.10
C LEU A 264 4.32 -25.53 0.25
N LEU A 265 3.32 -26.40 0.04
CA LEU A 265 1.90 -26.03 0.19
C LEU A 265 1.56 -25.70 1.64
N ALA A 266 1.99 -26.54 2.59
CA ALA A 266 1.77 -26.28 4.01
C ALA A 266 2.46 -24.98 4.45
N ASN A 267 3.68 -24.70 3.98
CA ASN A 267 4.37 -23.46 4.26
C ASN A 267 3.61 -22.25 3.72
N SER A 268 3.04 -22.32 2.52
CA SER A 268 2.25 -21.22 1.97
C SER A 268 1.04 -20.89 2.85
N LEU A 269 0.26 -21.93 3.22
CA LEU A 269 -0.93 -21.77 4.08
C LEU A 269 -0.59 -21.26 5.48
N LEU A 270 0.40 -21.90 6.13
CA LEU A 270 0.82 -21.54 7.48
C LEU A 270 1.48 -20.17 7.55
N LEU A 271 2.26 -19.77 6.54
CA LEU A 271 2.84 -18.42 6.46
C LEU A 271 1.75 -17.36 6.38
N ASN A 272 0.75 -17.55 5.50
CA ASN A 272 -0.37 -16.63 5.36
C ASN A 272 -1.13 -16.48 6.69
N LEU A 273 -1.47 -17.61 7.33
CA LEU A 273 -2.12 -17.63 8.64
C LEU A 273 -1.28 -16.95 9.73
N TYR A 274 0.01 -17.29 9.79
CA TYR A 274 0.95 -16.74 10.76
C TYR A 274 1.06 -15.22 10.65
N VAL A 275 1.30 -14.71 9.44
CA VAL A 275 1.47 -13.26 9.20
C VAL A 275 0.16 -12.53 9.47
N PHE A 276 -0.99 -13.08 9.06
CA PHE A 276 -2.30 -12.48 9.31
C PHE A 276 -2.51 -12.23 10.82
N PHE A 277 -2.46 -13.27 11.63
CA PHE A 277 -2.67 -13.12 13.07
C PHE A 277 -1.54 -12.35 13.77
N ALA A 278 -0.30 -12.47 13.31
CA ALA A 278 0.80 -11.74 13.91
C ALA A 278 0.69 -10.23 13.66
N MET A 279 0.11 -9.78 12.55
CA MET A 279 -0.09 -8.36 12.24
C MET A 279 -1.28 -7.73 12.96
N GLU A 280 -2.23 -8.53 13.45
CA GLU A 280 -3.56 -8.08 13.91
C GLU A 280 -3.50 -7.02 15.01
N VAL A 281 -2.64 -7.20 16.02
CA VAL A 281 -2.50 -6.23 17.12
C VAL A 281 -2.05 -4.86 16.61
N ALA A 282 -1.09 -4.86 15.66
CA ALA A 282 -0.61 -3.63 15.06
C ALA A 282 -1.72 -2.97 14.21
N VAL A 283 -2.48 -3.76 13.46
CA VAL A 283 -3.59 -3.27 12.64
C VAL A 283 -4.67 -2.65 13.53
N LEU A 284 -5.12 -3.33 14.58
CA LEU A 284 -6.15 -2.86 15.49
C LEU A 284 -5.74 -1.60 16.28
N TYR A 285 -4.45 -1.41 16.55
CA TYR A 285 -3.97 -0.18 17.20
C TYR A 285 -4.18 1.06 16.33
N PHE A 286 -3.93 0.97 15.02
CA PHE A 286 -4.10 2.09 14.09
C PHE A 286 -5.50 2.16 13.47
N PHE A 287 -6.15 1.01 13.30
CA PHE A 287 -7.47 0.84 12.68
C PHE A 287 -8.30 -0.10 13.53
N PRO A 288 -9.03 0.40 14.52
CA PRO A 288 -9.68 -0.42 15.56
C PRO A 288 -10.89 -1.21 15.09
N LEU A 289 -11.11 -1.38 13.79
CA LEU A 289 -12.21 -2.13 13.22
C LEU A 289 -11.86 -3.61 13.11
N ILE A 290 -12.65 -4.48 13.76
CA ILE A 290 -12.57 -5.94 13.65
C ILE A 290 -13.87 -6.51 13.07
N SER A 291 -13.75 -7.47 12.16
CA SER A 291 -14.89 -8.15 11.52
C SER A 291 -14.51 -9.59 11.16
N LEU A 292 -15.48 -10.50 11.20
CA LEU A 292 -15.27 -11.89 10.72
C LEU A 292 -14.94 -11.96 9.23
N LEU A 293 -15.39 -10.98 8.45
CA LEU A 293 -15.04 -10.90 7.02
C LEU A 293 -13.53 -10.78 6.79
N GLN A 294 -12.77 -10.24 7.73
CA GLN A 294 -11.32 -10.11 7.61
C GLN A 294 -10.62 -11.48 7.53
N LEU A 295 -11.21 -12.54 8.08
CA LEU A 295 -10.68 -13.91 7.93
C LEU A 295 -10.72 -14.40 6.47
N SER A 296 -11.60 -13.84 5.64
CA SER A 296 -11.65 -14.17 4.20
C SER A 296 -10.38 -13.78 3.46
N VAL A 297 -9.60 -12.84 3.99
CA VAL A 297 -8.30 -12.42 3.45
C VAL A 297 -7.36 -13.60 3.26
N LEU A 298 -7.44 -14.61 4.13
CA LEU A 298 -6.63 -15.82 4.01
C LEU A 298 -6.84 -16.55 2.67
N ALA A 299 -8.06 -16.54 2.14
CA ALA A 299 -8.39 -17.07 0.82
C ALA A 299 -8.16 -16.03 -0.28
N LEU A 300 -8.57 -14.77 -0.03
CA LEU A 300 -8.48 -13.69 -1.01
C LEU A 300 -7.04 -13.38 -1.41
N ASN A 301 -6.05 -13.57 -0.54
CA ASN A 301 -4.64 -13.43 -0.88
C ASN A 301 -4.21 -14.32 -2.06
N TYR A 302 -4.74 -15.56 -2.15
CA TYR A 302 -4.44 -16.48 -3.25
C TYR A 302 -5.21 -16.11 -4.52
N ILE A 303 -6.50 -15.79 -4.37
CA ILE A 303 -7.36 -15.35 -5.48
C ILE A 303 -6.79 -14.10 -6.12
N PHE A 304 -6.30 -13.16 -5.31
CA PHE A 304 -5.72 -11.90 -5.76
C PHE A 304 -4.49 -12.11 -6.66
N GLY A 305 -3.72 -13.17 -6.44
CA GLY A 305 -2.57 -13.52 -7.27
C GLY A 305 -2.91 -13.77 -8.74
N VAL A 306 -4.14 -14.23 -9.01
CA VAL A 306 -4.67 -14.43 -10.36
C VAL A 306 -5.51 -13.23 -10.79
N PHE A 307 -6.32 -12.70 -9.88
CA PHE A 307 -7.22 -11.58 -10.15
C PHE A 307 -6.47 -10.32 -10.61
N TYR A 308 -5.39 -9.95 -9.93
CA TYR A 308 -4.65 -8.72 -10.21
C TYR A 308 -4.07 -8.70 -11.63
N PRO A 309 -3.26 -9.68 -12.10
CA PRO A 309 -2.76 -9.67 -13.47
C PRO A 309 -3.85 -9.84 -14.51
N LEU A 310 -4.90 -10.63 -14.23
CA LEU A 310 -6.02 -10.82 -15.15
C LEU A 310 -6.83 -9.53 -15.30
N SER A 311 -7.18 -8.87 -14.20
CA SER A 311 -7.92 -7.60 -14.26
C SER A 311 -7.11 -6.51 -14.95
N PHE A 312 -5.79 -6.46 -14.74
CA PHE A 312 -4.91 -5.53 -15.45
C PHE A 312 -4.94 -5.76 -16.96
N LEU A 313 -4.83 -7.03 -17.41
CA LEU A 313 -4.92 -7.38 -18.83
C LEU A 313 -6.28 -6.98 -19.42
N LEU A 314 -7.38 -7.28 -18.72
CA LEU A 314 -8.72 -6.91 -19.18
C LEU A 314 -8.86 -5.39 -19.37
N HIS A 315 -8.33 -4.58 -18.46
CA HIS A 315 -8.35 -3.13 -18.61
C HIS A 315 -7.55 -2.66 -19.83
N LEU A 316 -6.39 -3.28 -20.12
CA LEU A 316 -5.61 -2.95 -21.31
C LEU A 316 -6.38 -3.18 -22.62
N PHE A 317 -7.27 -4.18 -22.65
CA PHE A 317 -8.11 -4.49 -23.78
C PHE A 317 -9.48 -3.78 -23.77
N GLY A 318 -9.76 -2.91 -22.80
CA GLY A 318 -11.02 -2.18 -22.70
C GLY A 318 -12.18 -2.95 -22.06
N TYR A 319 -11.93 -4.07 -21.42
CA TYR A 319 -12.91 -4.94 -20.77
C TYR A 319 -12.87 -4.85 -19.23
N GLY A 320 -12.47 -3.71 -18.66
CA GLY A 320 -12.27 -3.54 -17.21
C GLY A 320 -13.53 -3.80 -16.36
N GLY A 321 -14.72 -3.48 -16.88
CA GLY A 321 -15.99 -3.60 -16.15
C GLY A 321 -16.51 -5.03 -15.93
N ILE A 322 -15.86 -6.08 -16.48
CA ILE A 322 -16.35 -7.47 -16.37
C ILE A 322 -16.54 -7.93 -14.91
N PHE A 323 -15.71 -7.45 -14.02
CA PHE A 323 -15.76 -7.84 -12.60
C PHE A 323 -16.67 -6.97 -11.73
N ASP A 324 -17.24 -5.89 -12.25
CA ASP A 324 -17.98 -4.90 -11.46
C ASP A 324 -19.19 -5.51 -10.74
N GLU A 325 -19.94 -6.36 -11.41
CA GLU A 325 -21.13 -7.00 -10.83
C GLU A 325 -20.74 -7.95 -9.67
N ILE A 326 -19.71 -8.77 -9.87
CA ILE A 326 -19.23 -9.71 -8.85
C ILE A 326 -18.68 -8.95 -7.65
N LEU A 327 -17.85 -7.93 -7.89
CA LEU A 327 -17.28 -7.08 -6.86
C LEU A 327 -18.35 -6.28 -6.11
N SER A 328 -19.40 -5.82 -6.82
CA SER A 328 -20.52 -5.13 -6.20
C SER A 328 -21.25 -6.02 -5.19
N LYS A 329 -21.57 -7.26 -5.58
CA LYS A 329 -22.21 -8.24 -4.69
C LYS A 329 -21.31 -8.60 -3.51
N MET A 330 -20.00 -8.78 -3.76
CA MET A 330 -19.03 -9.06 -2.71
C MET A 330 -18.94 -7.91 -1.71
N LEU A 331 -18.70 -6.69 -2.17
CA LEU A 331 -18.51 -5.53 -1.29
C LEU A 331 -19.80 -5.11 -0.57
N ALA A 332 -20.97 -5.40 -1.14
CA ALA A 332 -22.26 -5.15 -0.48
C ALA A 332 -22.53 -6.13 0.68
N PHE A 333 -21.86 -7.29 0.71
CA PHE A 333 -22.02 -8.26 1.77
C PHE A 333 -21.31 -7.78 3.03
N ARG A 334 -22.06 -7.63 4.12
CA ARG A 334 -21.55 -7.15 5.43
C ARG A 334 -21.90 -8.16 6.51
N LEU A 335 -20.94 -8.44 7.36
CA LEU A 335 -21.13 -9.10 8.64
C LEU A 335 -20.95 -8.08 9.76
N SER A 336 -21.33 -8.49 10.96
CA SER A 336 -21.11 -7.67 12.16
C SER A 336 -19.65 -7.27 12.30
N SER A 337 -19.42 -6.04 12.63
CA SER A 337 -18.11 -5.46 12.91
C SER A 337 -18.19 -4.63 14.19
N ASP A 338 -17.09 -4.57 14.92
CA ASP A 338 -16.96 -3.78 16.15
C ASP A 338 -15.63 -3.04 16.19
N ASN A 339 -15.51 -2.09 17.10
CA ASN A 339 -14.28 -1.33 17.30
C ASN A 339 -13.53 -1.85 18.53
N LEU A 340 -12.46 -2.57 18.31
CA LEU A 340 -11.58 -3.07 19.37
C LEU A 340 -10.35 -2.18 19.51
N HIS A 341 -10.33 -1.35 20.53
CA HIS A 341 -9.22 -0.45 20.81
C HIS A 341 -8.10 -1.11 21.60
N ILE A 342 -6.90 -1.14 21.04
CA ILE A 342 -5.69 -1.63 21.70
C ILE A 342 -5.02 -0.48 22.42
N SER A 343 -4.71 -0.65 23.74
CA SER A 343 -3.99 0.37 24.51
C SER A 343 -2.54 0.51 24.02
N THR A 344 -1.99 1.72 24.16
CA THR A 344 -0.59 1.99 23.77
C THR A 344 0.40 1.10 24.53
N PHE A 345 0.09 0.74 25.78
CA PHE A 345 0.91 -0.17 26.58
C PHE A 345 0.98 -1.56 25.95
N ILE A 346 -0.17 -2.14 25.54
CA ILE A 346 -0.23 -3.45 24.87
C ILE A 346 0.52 -3.38 23.54
N PHE A 347 0.34 -2.32 22.78
CA PHE A 347 1.03 -2.12 21.50
C PHE A 347 2.56 -2.05 21.67
N LEU A 348 3.07 -1.33 22.68
CA LEU A 348 4.51 -1.27 22.96
C LEU A 348 5.06 -2.61 23.43
N LEU A 349 4.34 -3.31 24.31
CA LEU A 349 4.71 -4.65 24.78
C LEU A 349 4.76 -5.65 23.62
N TYR A 350 3.76 -5.61 22.74
CA TYR A 350 3.72 -6.43 21.52
C TYR A 350 4.94 -6.17 20.62
N ASN A 351 5.31 -4.90 20.38
CA ASN A 351 6.50 -4.57 19.58
C ASN A 351 7.79 -5.04 20.25
N ALA A 352 7.91 -4.92 21.58
CA ALA A 352 9.05 -5.44 22.33
C ALA A 352 9.17 -6.96 22.17
N ILE A 353 8.07 -7.71 22.37
CA ILE A 353 8.04 -9.17 22.17
C ILE A 353 8.44 -9.52 20.74
N THR A 354 7.93 -8.79 19.75
CA THR A 354 8.26 -8.99 18.34
C THR A 354 9.75 -8.87 18.07
N LEU A 355 10.42 -7.86 18.63
CA LEU A 355 11.87 -7.71 18.49
C LEU A 355 12.63 -8.86 19.16
N PHE A 356 12.16 -9.34 20.32
CA PHE A 356 12.79 -10.48 21.00
C PHE A 356 12.64 -11.81 20.24
N CYS A 357 11.67 -11.95 19.32
CA CYS A 357 11.54 -13.11 18.45
C CYS A 357 12.78 -13.37 17.58
N VAL A 358 13.61 -12.36 17.31
CA VAL A 358 14.88 -12.51 16.59
C VAL A 358 15.83 -13.46 17.35
N LYS A 359 15.86 -13.37 18.68
CA LYS A 359 16.79 -14.11 19.54
C LYS A 359 16.15 -15.34 20.18
N PHE A 360 14.88 -15.27 20.58
CA PHE A 360 14.22 -16.29 21.38
C PHE A 360 13.11 -17.00 20.57
N LYS A 361 13.41 -18.20 20.09
CA LYS A 361 12.46 -19.03 19.32
C LYS A 361 11.16 -19.34 20.07
N SER A 362 11.20 -19.42 21.41
CA SER A 362 10.01 -19.67 22.23
C SER A 362 8.97 -18.56 22.15
N LEU A 363 9.38 -17.32 21.82
CA LEU A 363 8.48 -16.17 21.74
C LEU A 363 7.79 -16.02 20.36
N VAL A 364 8.23 -16.76 19.36
CA VAL A 364 7.79 -16.58 17.95
C VAL A 364 6.30 -16.83 17.76
N LEU A 365 5.67 -17.64 18.60
CA LEU A 365 4.23 -17.91 18.56
C LEU A 365 3.39 -16.86 19.33
N LEU A 366 3.99 -16.02 20.15
CA LEU A 366 3.23 -15.04 20.95
C LEU A 366 2.54 -13.97 20.08
N PRO A 367 3.20 -13.32 19.09
CA PRO A 367 2.51 -12.33 18.25
C PRO A 367 1.24 -12.86 17.57
N PRO A 368 1.23 -14.01 16.88
CA PRO A 368 0.00 -14.54 16.30
C PRO A 368 -1.03 -14.98 17.36
N LEU A 369 -0.61 -15.45 18.55
CA LEU A 369 -1.53 -15.75 19.63
C LEU A 369 -2.30 -14.51 20.12
N PHE A 370 -1.64 -13.35 20.21
CA PHE A 370 -2.35 -12.10 20.54
C PHE A 370 -3.42 -11.75 19.50
N GLY A 371 -3.15 -11.96 18.21
CA GLY A 371 -4.15 -11.77 17.16
C GLY A 371 -5.33 -12.73 17.27
N VAL A 372 -5.07 -14.01 17.56
CA VAL A 372 -6.14 -15.00 17.81
C VAL A 372 -6.98 -14.60 19.01
N VAL A 373 -6.35 -14.13 20.10
CA VAL A 373 -7.06 -13.66 21.30
C VAL A 373 -7.94 -12.46 20.98
N ALA A 374 -7.50 -11.53 20.14
CA ALA A 374 -8.32 -10.39 19.71
C ALA A 374 -9.61 -10.86 19.00
N PHE A 375 -9.52 -11.83 18.08
CA PHE A 375 -10.71 -12.43 17.44
C PHE A 375 -11.60 -13.19 18.43
N LEU A 376 -11.03 -13.90 19.40
CA LEU A 376 -11.80 -14.60 20.43
C LEU A 376 -12.55 -13.60 21.32
N ILE A 377 -11.94 -12.51 21.74
CA ILE A 377 -12.61 -11.43 22.50
C ILE A 377 -13.78 -10.86 21.68
N PHE A 378 -13.55 -10.61 20.38
CA PHE A 378 -14.60 -10.14 19.50
C PHE A 378 -15.77 -11.13 19.42
N LEU A 379 -15.53 -12.43 19.27
CA LEU A 379 -16.55 -13.46 19.22
C LEU A 379 -17.34 -13.57 20.54
N LEU A 380 -16.66 -13.47 21.68
CA LEU A 380 -17.31 -13.52 23.01
C LEU A 380 -18.19 -12.30 23.30
N ASN A 381 -17.87 -11.13 22.75
CA ASN A 381 -18.69 -9.94 22.88
C ASN A 381 -19.94 -9.97 21.99
N PHE A 382 -19.97 -10.87 20.98
CA PHE A 382 -21.11 -11.05 20.07
C PHE A 382 -22.04 -12.21 20.45
N SER A 383 -21.63 -13.08 21.37
CA SER A 383 -22.49 -14.16 21.91
C SER A 383 -23.26 -13.68 23.11
#